data_3f8234a4853ad331fc32d3428fa152b6
#
_entry.id   3f8234a4853ad331fc32d3428fa152b6
#
_cell.length_a   1.000
_cell.length_b   1.000
_cell.length_c   1.000
_cell.angle_alpha   90.00
_cell.angle_beta   90.00
_cell.angle_gamma   90.00
#
_symmetry.space_group_name_H-M   'P 1'
#
loop_
_entity.id
_entity.type
_entity.pdbx_description
1 polymer ?
#
loop_
_entity_poly.entity_id
_entity_poly.type
_entity_poly.pdbx_seq_one_letter_code
_entity_poly.pdbx_strand_id
1 'polypeptide(L)'
;MYLIESTDFFYKEIITKLLIQKNFPIYNKNNSKIYGTINLIIFENSLSIKYENDVLNFKIPVEFNKFWNGFYNLLLNHKIILNSLEYFPLKQEIVYKKSKLKLRNTHNHIIKEIVQFQNYSIIKEDLYKSIWPLDKEVQINKLDTHLTNLKNLFKENLNYDLNFKSNSGNLTFLFN
;
A
#
# COMPACT_ATOMS: atom_id res chain seq x y z
N MET A 1 4.62 -0.95 4.47
CA MET A 1 4.22 0.44 4.81
C MET A 1 5.40 1.38 4.59
N TYR A 2 5.15 2.67 4.55
CA TYR A 2 6.21 3.68 4.37
C TYR A 2 6.46 4.41 5.67
N LEU A 3 7.73 4.54 6.03
CA LEU A 3 8.16 5.38 7.14
C LEU A 3 8.39 6.79 6.62
N ILE A 4 7.88 7.80 7.32
CA ILE A 4 8.15 9.20 7.04
C ILE A 4 9.12 9.72 8.09
N GLU A 5 10.25 10.18 7.63
CA GLU A 5 11.25 10.86 8.45
C GLU A 5 11.36 12.32 8.02
N SER A 6 11.51 13.23 8.97
CA SER A 6 11.66 14.66 8.69
C SER A 6 12.52 15.31 9.76
N THR A 7 13.27 16.31 9.35
CA THR A 7 13.97 17.22 10.25
C THR A 7 13.02 18.21 10.95
N ASP A 8 11.80 18.37 10.42
CA ASP A 8 10.77 19.24 10.97
C ASP A 8 9.51 18.44 11.30
N PHE A 9 9.09 18.51 12.58
CA PHE A 9 7.95 17.77 13.10
C PHE A 9 6.63 18.21 12.46
N PHE A 10 6.44 19.50 12.23
CA PHE A 10 5.20 20.06 11.69
C PHE A 10 4.93 19.57 10.26
N TYR A 11 5.94 19.63 9.40
CA TYR A 11 5.81 19.11 8.04
C TYR A 11 5.61 17.58 8.02
N LYS A 12 6.29 16.85 8.91
CA LYS A 12 6.07 15.40 9.07
C LYS A 12 4.62 15.09 9.37
N GLU A 13 4.02 15.83 10.33
CA GLU A 13 2.64 15.60 10.74
C GLU A 13 1.65 15.91 9.61
N ILE A 14 1.80 17.05 8.94
CA ILE A 14 0.93 17.45 7.81
C ILE A 14 0.98 16.42 6.69
N ILE A 15 2.19 16.05 6.25
CA ILE A 15 2.35 15.11 5.14
C ILE A 15 1.84 13.73 5.51
N THR A 16 2.08 13.27 6.74
CA THR A 16 1.51 12.01 7.24
C THR A 16 0.00 12.03 7.19
N LYS A 17 -0.66 13.08 7.68
CA LYS A 17 -2.12 13.22 7.63
C LYS A 17 -2.66 13.23 6.19
N LEU A 18 -2.01 13.97 5.30
CA LEU A 18 -2.40 14.02 3.88
C LEU A 18 -2.29 12.65 3.19
N LEU A 19 -1.22 11.90 3.46
CA LEU A 19 -1.03 10.57 2.91
C LEU A 19 -2.08 9.58 3.44
N ILE A 20 -2.40 9.64 4.73
CA ILE A 20 -3.47 8.82 5.33
C ILE A 20 -4.81 9.13 4.67
N GLN A 21 -5.16 10.41 4.48
CA GLN A 21 -6.39 10.82 3.79
C GLN A 21 -6.47 10.32 2.35
N LYS A 22 -5.33 10.11 1.70
CA LYS A 22 -5.24 9.53 0.34
C LYS A 22 -5.08 8.02 0.34
N ASN A 23 -5.34 7.35 1.47
CA ASN A 23 -5.19 5.89 1.64
C ASN A 23 -3.78 5.38 1.31
N PHE A 24 -2.75 6.21 1.49
CA PHE A 24 -1.38 5.79 1.33
C PHE A 24 -0.95 4.94 2.54
N PRO A 25 -0.27 3.81 2.34
CA PRO A 25 0.09 2.89 3.42
C PRO A 25 1.24 3.44 4.28
N ILE A 26 0.92 4.26 5.28
CA ILE A 26 1.88 4.81 6.24
C ILE A 26 2.12 3.84 7.39
N TYR A 27 3.38 3.75 7.82
CA TYR A 27 3.80 2.95 8.97
C TYR A 27 3.10 3.41 10.25
N ASN A 28 2.28 2.52 10.81
CA ASN A 28 1.69 2.68 12.12
C ASN A 28 2.23 1.57 13.02
N LYS A 29 2.75 1.89 14.19
CA LYS A 29 3.48 0.98 15.08
C LYS A 29 2.76 -0.36 15.26
N ASN A 30 3.48 -1.43 15.17
CA ASN A 30 3.34 -2.84 15.55
C ASN A 30 3.33 -3.80 14.35
N ASN A 31 4.43 -4.58 14.21
CA ASN A 31 4.60 -5.73 13.29
C ASN A 31 4.45 -5.46 11.78
N SER A 32 4.51 -4.21 11.34
CA SER A 32 4.37 -3.87 9.92
C SER A 32 5.71 -3.93 9.20
N LYS A 33 5.71 -4.51 7.99
CA LYS A 33 6.86 -4.50 7.09
C LYS A 33 7.06 -3.10 6.50
N ILE A 34 8.27 -2.55 6.63
CA ILE A 34 8.65 -1.29 6.01
C ILE A 34 9.10 -1.58 4.58
N TYR A 35 8.48 -0.94 3.59
CA TYR A 35 8.83 -1.06 2.17
C TYR A 35 9.72 0.06 1.67
N GLY A 36 9.80 1.17 2.40
CA GLY A 36 10.66 2.28 2.08
C GLY A 36 10.51 3.43 3.06
N THR A 37 11.49 4.31 3.07
CA THR A 37 11.53 5.51 3.90
C THR A 37 11.43 6.74 3.00
N ILE A 38 10.49 7.63 3.31
CA ILE A 38 10.33 8.93 2.68
C ILE A 38 10.97 9.95 3.60
N ASN A 39 12.09 10.52 3.17
CA ASN A 39 12.81 11.54 3.92
C ASN A 39 12.37 12.93 3.46
N LEU A 40 11.91 13.74 4.40
CA LEU A 40 11.57 15.15 4.22
C LEU A 40 12.68 15.98 4.86
N ILE A 41 13.44 16.68 4.06
CA ILE A 41 14.54 17.52 4.51
C ILE A 41 14.18 18.97 4.22
N ILE A 42 14.10 19.77 5.29
CA ILE A 42 13.82 21.20 5.20
C ILE A 42 15.11 21.93 5.56
N PHE A 43 15.56 22.75 4.66
CA PHE A 43 16.73 23.60 4.85
C PHE A 43 16.44 25.00 4.32
N GLU A 44 16.50 25.99 5.21
CA GLU A 44 16.19 27.40 4.89
C GLU A 44 14.84 27.55 4.15
N ASN A 45 14.87 27.94 2.89
CA ASN A 45 13.70 28.15 2.04
C ASN A 45 13.48 27.00 1.05
N SER A 46 13.94 25.78 1.36
CA SER A 46 13.78 24.62 0.49
C SER A 46 13.23 23.42 1.23
N LEU A 47 12.39 22.64 0.55
CA LEU A 47 11.91 21.35 0.95
C LEU A 47 12.39 20.31 -0.06
N SER A 48 13.18 19.35 0.40
CA SER A 48 13.60 18.20 -0.38
C SER A 48 12.88 16.95 0.10
N ILE A 49 12.33 16.19 -0.84
CA ILE A 49 11.72 14.88 -0.59
C ILE A 49 12.59 13.84 -1.26
N LYS A 50 13.16 12.96 -0.46
CA LYS A 50 13.96 11.84 -0.96
C LYS A 50 13.22 10.52 -0.72
N TYR A 51 13.11 9.74 -1.77
CA TYR A 51 12.59 8.40 -1.73
C TYR A 51 13.44 7.49 -2.62
N GLU A 52 14.11 6.49 -2.02
CA GLU A 52 15.13 5.67 -2.68
C GLU A 52 16.23 6.53 -3.35
N ASN A 53 16.36 6.46 -4.68
CA ASN A 53 17.32 7.24 -5.46
C ASN A 53 16.72 8.53 -6.04
N ASP A 54 15.42 8.72 -5.91
CA ASP A 54 14.72 9.88 -6.44
C ASP A 54 14.69 11.02 -5.42
N VAL A 55 14.92 12.23 -5.91
CA VAL A 55 14.89 13.47 -5.11
C VAL A 55 14.03 14.50 -5.79
N LEU A 56 13.07 15.07 -5.05
CA LEU A 56 12.29 16.22 -5.46
C LEU A 56 12.64 17.40 -4.59
N ASN A 57 12.90 18.55 -5.21
CA ASN A 57 13.22 19.80 -4.53
C ASN A 57 12.16 20.86 -4.82
N PHE A 58 11.71 21.54 -3.78
CA PHE A 58 10.77 22.65 -3.85
C PHE A 58 11.35 23.85 -3.12
N LYS A 59 11.13 25.06 -3.67
CA LYS A 59 11.39 26.31 -2.97
C LYS A 59 10.18 26.62 -2.07
N ILE A 60 10.42 27.01 -0.84
CA ILE A 60 9.37 27.41 0.11
C ILE A 60 9.16 28.94 0.02
N PRO A 61 7.91 29.44 -0.01
CA PRO A 61 6.65 28.69 -0.01
C PRO A 61 6.38 27.97 -1.33
N VAL A 62 5.80 26.76 -1.24
CA VAL A 62 5.44 25.96 -2.41
C VAL A 62 3.92 25.91 -2.56
N GLU A 63 3.44 26.05 -3.78
CA GLU A 63 2.04 25.84 -4.10
C GLU A 63 1.65 24.38 -3.84
N PHE A 64 0.55 24.16 -3.10
CA PHE A 64 0.12 22.82 -2.67
C PHE A 64 -0.05 21.85 -3.84
N ASN A 65 -0.70 22.28 -4.93
CA ASN A 65 -0.92 21.41 -6.09
C ASN A 65 0.40 21.00 -6.77
N LYS A 66 1.36 21.91 -6.86
CA LYS A 66 2.68 21.61 -7.42
C LYS A 66 3.44 20.61 -6.54
N PHE A 67 3.43 20.84 -5.23
CA PHE A 67 4.00 19.92 -4.26
C PHE A 67 3.34 18.53 -4.36
N TRP A 68 2.01 18.49 -4.26
CA TRP A 68 1.26 17.24 -4.24
C TRP A 68 1.44 16.42 -5.52
N ASN A 69 1.36 17.05 -6.69
CA ASN A 69 1.54 16.37 -7.97
C ASN A 69 2.96 15.79 -8.10
N GLY A 70 3.98 16.55 -7.73
CA GLY A 70 5.37 16.07 -7.72
C GLY A 70 5.53 14.86 -6.78
N PHE A 71 5.04 14.99 -5.55
CA PHE A 71 5.12 13.95 -4.54
C PHE A 71 4.34 12.68 -4.93
N TYR A 72 3.12 12.84 -5.45
CA TYR A 72 2.33 11.72 -5.93
C TYR A 72 3.02 10.98 -7.08
N ASN A 73 3.58 11.72 -8.04
CA ASN A 73 4.31 11.12 -9.17
C ASN A 73 5.58 10.37 -8.71
N LEU A 74 6.29 10.88 -7.71
CA LEU A 74 7.43 10.20 -7.10
C LEU A 74 7.04 8.80 -6.59
N LEU A 75 5.90 8.72 -5.92
CA LEU A 75 5.42 7.47 -5.31
C LEU A 75 4.61 6.58 -6.25
N LEU A 76 4.11 7.13 -7.37
CA LEU A 76 3.24 6.41 -8.30
C LEU A 76 3.90 5.15 -8.87
N ASN A 77 5.20 5.22 -9.13
CA ASN A 77 5.96 4.12 -9.71
C ASN A 77 6.56 3.17 -8.67
N HIS A 78 6.35 3.48 -7.38
CA HIS A 78 6.80 2.58 -6.34
C HIS A 78 6.10 1.22 -6.43
N LYS A 79 6.90 0.16 -6.34
CA LYS A 79 6.43 -1.22 -6.39
C LYS A 79 6.88 -2.02 -5.16
N ILE A 80 6.03 -2.94 -4.75
CA ILE A 80 6.32 -3.94 -3.73
C ILE A 80 6.57 -5.26 -4.44
N ILE A 81 7.69 -5.88 -4.18
CA ILE A 81 8.00 -7.20 -4.76
C ILE A 81 7.41 -8.28 -3.87
N LEU A 82 6.51 -9.07 -4.45
CA LEU A 82 5.84 -10.21 -3.81
C LEU A 82 6.29 -11.49 -4.51
N ASN A 83 7.48 -11.97 -4.17
CA ASN A 83 8.17 -13.03 -4.87
C ASN A 83 8.37 -12.71 -6.37
N SER A 84 7.61 -13.35 -7.26
CA SER A 84 7.68 -13.13 -8.72
C SER A 84 6.72 -12.05 -9.24
N LEU A 85 5.91 -11.43 -8.36
CA LEU A 85 4.94 -10.39 -8.70
C LEU A 85 5.46 -9.00 -8.34
N GLU A 86 5.13 -8.02 -9.15
CA GLU A 86 5.31 -6.61 -8.83
C GLU A 86 3.95 -5.98 -8.52
N TYR A 87 3.77 -5.48 -7.31
CA TYR A 87 2.55 -4.80 -6.90
C TYR A 87 2.77 -3.29 -6.81
N PHE A 88 1.95 -2.52 -7.52
CA PHE A 88 1.95 -1.06 -7.54
C PHE A 88 0.72 -0.53 -6.78
N PRO A 89 0.83 -0.22 -5.47
CA PRO A 89 -0.33 0.12 -4.63
C PRO A 89 -1.14 1.30 -5.14
N LEU A 90 -0.47 2.39 -5.55
CA LEU A 90 -1.13 3.60 -6.04
C LEU A 90 -1.72 3.45 -7.43
N LYS A 91 -1.10 2.64 -8.27
CA LYS A 91 -1.66 2.28 -9.58
C LYS A 91 -2.77 1.24 -9.47
N GLN A 92 -2.93 0.60 -8.31
CA GLN A 92 -3.82 -0.56 -8.14
C GLN A 92 -3.54 -1.64 -9.19
N GLU A 93 -2.27 -1.97 -9.37
CA GLU A 93 -1.84 -2.84 -10.48
C GLU A 93 -0.89 -3.93 -9.96
N ILE A 94 -1.08 -5.13 -10.47
CA ILE A 94 -0.14 -6.25 -10.32
C ILE A 94 0.47 -6.54 -11.69
N VAL A 95 1.77 -6.73 -11.72
CA VAL A 95 2.51 -7.14 -12.91
C VAL A 95 3.16 -8.49 -12.64
N TYR A 96 3.00 -9.42 -13.57
CA TYR A 96 3.65 -10.71 -13.58
C TYR A 96 4.20 -10.99 -14.97
N LYS A 97 5.51 -11.15 -15.09
CA LYS A 97 6.20 -11.25 -16.38
C LYS A 97 5.83 -10.06 -17.28
N LYS A 98 5.10 -10.30 -18.38
CA LYS A 98 4.63 -9.25 -19.31
C LYS A 98 3.15 -8.90 -19.15
N SER A 99 2.43 -9.59 -18.27
CA SER A 99 1.00 -9.41 -18.05
C SER A 99 0.72 -8.43 -16.92
N LYS A 100 -0.38 -7.69 -17.05
CA LYS A 100 -0.81 -6.69 -16.05
C LYS A 100 -2.25 -6.94 -15.65
N LEU A 101 -2.53 -6.84 -14.37
CA LEU A 101 -3.87 -6.94 -13.80
C LEU A 101 -4.19 -5.64 -13.06
N LYS A 102 -5.23 -4.94 -13.52
CA LYS A 102 -5.80 -3.80 -12.80
C LYS A 102 -6.74 -4.31 -11.71
N LEU A 103 -6.48 -3.91 -10.46
CA LEU A 103 -7.29 -4.30 -9.32
C LEU A 103 -8.45 -3.34 -9.11
N ARG A 104 -9.60 -3.87 -8.67
CA ARG A 104 -10.69 -3.06 -8.11
C ARG A 104 -10.33 -2.59 -6.68
N ASN A 105 -10.95 -1.53 -6.21
CA ASN A 105 -10.64 -0.93 -4.90
C ASN A 105 -10.61 -1.96 -3.75
N THR A 106 -11.63 -2.84 -3.66
CA THR A 106 -11.68 -3.88 -2.63
C THR A 106 -10.52 -4.85 -2.72
N HIS A 107 -10.19 -5.34 -3.93
CA HIS A 107 -9.07 -6.27 -4.14
C HIS A 107 -7.72 -5.60 -3.86
N ASN A 108 -7.56 -4.34 -4.26
CA ASN A 108 -6.37 -3.55 -3.93
C ASN A 108 -6.23 -3.38 -2.41
N HIS A 109 -7.34 -3.12 -1.71
CA HIS A 109 -7.34 -2.99 -0.25
C HIS A 109 -6.94 -4.30 0.42
N ILE A 110 -7.50 -5.45 -0.01
CA ILE A 110 -7.14 -6.77 0.50
C ILE A 110 -5.63 -6.99 0.38
N ILE A 111 -5.05 -6.82 -0.81
CA ILE A 111 -3.61 -7.02 -1.02
C ILE A 111 -2.81 -6.03 -0.19
N LYS A 112 -3.20 -4.75 -0.16
CA LYS A 112 -2.53 -3.71 0.61
C LYS A 112 -2.47 -4.06 2.10
N GLU A 113 -3.55 -4.57 2.69
CA GLU A 113 -3.56 -4.97 4.10
C GLU A 113 -2.63 -6.17 4.37
N ILE A 114 -2.69 -7.18 3.51
CA ILE A 114 -1.91 -8.41 3.71
C ILE A 114 -0.40 -8.19 3.55
N VAL A 115 0.03 -7.39 2.58
CA VAL A 115 1.45 -7.14 2.35
C VAL A 115 2.13 -6.34 3.46
N GLN A 116 1.37 -5.75 4.38
CA GLN A 116 1.90 -5.06 5.54
C GLN A 116 2.54 -6.02 6.57
N PHE A 117 2.14 -7.30 6.56
CA PHE A 117 2.65 -8.29 7.49
C PHE A 117 3.81 -9.07 6.90
N GLN A 118 4.84 -9.37 7.71
CA GLN A 118 6.06 -10.03 7.24
C GLN A 118 5.79 -11.40 6.62
N ASN A 119 4.86 -12.15 7.20
CA ASN A 119 4.47 -13.50 6.75
C ASN A 119 3.23 -13.50 5.86
N TYR A 120 2.74 -12.33 5.41
CA TYR A 120 1.51 -12.18 4.63
C TYR A 120 0.29 -12.83 5.29
N SER A 121 0.22 -12.80 6.62
CA SER A 121 -0.83 -13.43 7.42
C SER A 121 -1.56 -12.41 8.27
N ILE A 122 -2.90 -12.50 8.27
CA ILE A 122 -3.80 -11.60 8.99
C ILE A 122 -5.00 -12.40 9.52
N ILE A 123 -5.58 -11.94 10.64
CA ILE A 123 -6.86 -12.47 11.13
C ILE A 123 -7.96 -12.02 10.16
N LYS A 124 -8.82 -12.97 9.69
CA LYS A 124 -9.89 -12.68 8.72
C LYS A 124 -10.85 -11.59 9.20
N GLU A 125 -11.18 -11.58 10.50
CA GLU A 125 -12.05 -10.55 11.07
C GLU A 125 -11.42 -9.16 11.01
N ASP A 126 -10.12 -9.06 11.29
CA ASP A 126 -9.38 -7.80 11.24
C ASP A 126 -9.29 -7.29 9.80
N LEU A 127 -9.01 -8.19 8.85
CA LEU A 127 -9.04 -7.88 7.43
C LEU A 127 -10.43 -7.39 7.00
N TYR A 128 -11.50 -8.10 7.43
CA TYR A 128 -12.87 -7.69 7.13
C TYR A 128 -13.16 -6.28 7.63
N LYS A 129 -12.89 -6.01 8.92
CA LYS A 129 -13.11 -4.71 9.56
C LYS A 129 -12.31 -3.58 8.90
N SER A 130 -11.08 -3.86 8.42
CA SER A 130 -10.28 -2.86 7.71
C SER A 130 -10.90 -2.47 6.37
N ILE A 131 -11.53 -3.41 5.68
CA ILE A 131 -12.12 -3.19 4.34
C ILE A 131 -13.54 -2.58 4.45
N TRP A 132 -14.34 -3.05 5.42
CA TRP A 132 -15.73 -2.62 5.63
C TRP A 132 -15.96 -2.13 7.07
N PRO A 133 -15.35 -1.01 7.46
CA PRO A 133 -15.40 -0.50 8.86
C PRO A 133 -16.80 -0.05 9.29
N LEU A 134 -17.73 0.17 8.35
CA LEU A 134 -19.10 0.59 8.64
C LEU A 134 -20.09 -0.57 8.75
N ASP A 135 -19.69 -1.79 8.44
CA ASP A 135 -20.55 -2.97 8.57
C ASP A 135 -20.72 -3.29 10.08
N LYS A 136 -21.98 -3.44 10.50
CA LYS A 136 -22.29 -3.73 11.91
C LYS A 136 -21.82 -5.13 12.35
N GLU A 137 -21.82 -6.06 11.43
CA GLU A 137 -21.46 -7.46 11.67
C GLU A 137 -20.38 -7.94 10.70
N VAL A 138 -19.52 -8.82 11.18
CA VAL A 138 -18.47 -9.42 10.36
C VAL A 138 -19.08 -10.54 9.52
N GLN A 139 -19.02 -10.40 8.20
CA GLN A 139 -19.52 -11.38 7.23
C GLN A 139 -18.37 -12.08 6.52
N ILE A 140 -17.85 -13.15 7.12
CA ILE A 140 -16.69 -13.87 6.57
C ILE A 140 -16.97 -14.41 5.16
N ASN A 141 -18.20 -14.85 4.86
CA ASN A 141 -18.58 -15.33 3.53
C ASN A 141 -18.44 -14.25 2.45
N LYS A 142 -18.69 -12.97 2.80
CA LYS A 142 -18.47 -11.84 1.90
C LYS A 142 -16.97 -11.70 1.57
N LEU A 143 -16.10 -11.80 2.58
CA LEU A 143 -14.65 -11.77 2.40
C LEU A 143 -14.20 -12.95 1.53
N ASP A 144 -14.65 -14.17 1.83
CA ASP A 144 -14.27 -15.39 1.11
C ASP A 144 -14.68 -15.33 -0.36
N THR A 145 -15.83 -14.71 -0.68
CA THR A 145 -16.24 -14.44 -2.06
C THR A 145 -15.24 -13.53 -2.78
N HIS A 146 -14.80 -12.43 -2.12
CA HIS A 146 -13.79 -11.53 -2.71
C HIS A 146 -12.43 -12.21 -2.88
N LEU A 147 -12.02 -13.07 -1.95
CA LEU A 147 -10.79 -13.85 -2.06
C LEU A 147 -10.84 -14.83 -3.23
N THR A 148 -11.97 -15.52 -3.41
CA THR A 148 -12.19 -16.43 -4.54
C THR A 148 -12.14 -15.68 -5.88
N ASN A 149 -12.83 -14.52 -5.96
CA ASN A 149 -12.80 -13.68 -7.15
C ASN A 149 -11.37 -13.16 -7.44
N LEU A 150 -10.62 -12.78 -6.40
CA LEU A 150 -9.24 -12.35 -6.55
C LEU A 150 -8.35 -13.47 -7.12
N LYS A 151 -8.49 -14.70 -6.61
CA LYS A 151 -7.79 -15.88 -7.13
C LYS A 151 -8.09 -16.12 -8.60
N ASN A 152 -9.37 -16.05 -9.00
CA ASN A 152 -9.78 -16.23 -10.38
C ASN A 152 -9.18 -15.13 -11.29
N LEU A 153 -9.23 -13.86 -10.85
CA LEU A 153 -8.63 -12.75 -11.59
C LEU A 153 -7.12 -12.94 -11.85
N PHE A 154 -6.37 -13.43 -10.86
CA PHE A 154 -4.96 -13.74 -11.02
C PHE A 154 -4.72 -14.87 -12.03
N LYS A 155 -5.55 -15.91 -11.97
CA LYS A 155 -5.45 -17.04 -12.92
C LYS A 155 -5.76 -16.60 -14.35
N GLU A 156 -6.87 -15.88 -14.55
CA GLU A 156 -7.37 -15.50 -15.86
C GLU A 156 -6.49 -14.45 -16.55
N ASN A 157 -6.01 -13.45 -15.81
CA ASN A 157 -5.32 -12.30 -16.39
C ASN A 157 -3.80 -12.43 -16.36
N LEU A 158 -3.26 -13.14 -15.36
CA LEU A 158 -1.81 -13.26 -15.18
C LEU A 158 -1.30 -14.70 -15.43
N ASN A 159 -2.18 -15.68 -15.57
CA ASN A 159 -1.85 -17.10 -15.52
C ASN A 159 -1.00 -17.45 -14.29
N TYR A 160 -1.39 -16.88 -13.13
CA TYR A 160 -0.71 -17.02 -11.85
C TYR A 160 -1.65 -17.66 -10.83
N ASP A 161 -1.18 -18.73 -10.16
CA ASP A 161 -1.96 -19.44 -9.14
C ASP A 161 -1.73 -18.78 -7.76
N LEU A 162 -2.57 -17.78 -7.45
CA LEU A 162 -2.61 -17.19 -6.12
C LEU A 162 -3.24 -18.17 -5.13
N ASN A 163 -2.53 -18.51 -4.08
CA ASN A 163 -3.00 -19.44 -3.06
C ASN A 163 -3.17 -18.81 -1.69
N PHE A 164 -4.16 -19.31 -0.94
CA PHE A 164 -4.43 -18.90 0.44
C PHE A 164 -4.47 -20.12 1.34
N LYS A 165 -3.93 -20.00 2.55
CA LYS A 165 -4.16 -20.93 3.64
C LYS A 165 -5.02 -20.25 4.69
N SER A 166 -6.08 -20.94 5.15
CA SER A 166 -6.90 -20.48 6.27
C SER A 166 -6.76 -21.50 7.40
N ASN A 167 -6.30 -21.06 8.56
CA ASN A 167 -6.17 -21.88 9.74
C ASN A 167 -6.57 -21.10 10.99
N SER A 168 -7.52 -21.61 11.76
CA SER A 168 -7.99 -21.02 13.04
C SER A 168 -8.29 -19.51 12.93
N GLY A 169 -8.98 -19.09 11.85
CA GLY A 169 -9.34 -17.70 11.61
C GLY A 169 -8.24 -16.83 10.98
N ASN A 170 -7.01 -17.34 10.89
CA ASN A 170 -5.92 -16.67 10.19
C ASN A 170 -5.96 -16.97 8.69
N LEU A 171 -5.72 -15.96 7.89
CA LEU A 171 -5.58 -16.02 6.43
C LEU A 171 -4.13 -15.71 6.07
N THR A 172 -3.47 -16.62 5.36
CA THR A 172 -2.10 -16.43 4.87
C THR A 172 -2.07 -16.50 3.36
N PHE A 173 -1.52 -15.49 2.70
CA PHE A 173 -1.28 -15.48 1.27
C PHE A 173 0.05 -16.16 0.93
N LEU A 174 0.02 -16.99 -0.09
CA LEU A 174 1.20 -17.67 -0.62
C LEU A 174 1.48 -17.11 -2.03
N PHE A 175 2.47 -16.23 -2.09
CA PHE A 175 3.00 -15.73 -3.36
C PHE A 175 4.12 -16.68 -3.81
N ASN A 176 3.89 -17.47 -4.85
CA ASN A 176 4.82 -18.48 -5.38
C ASN A 176 5.79 -17.88 -6.41
#